data_7cafe8e41cfd1748ebdd9ecebd4eb542
#
_entry.id   7cafe8e41cfd1748ebdd9ecebd4eb542
#
_cell.length_a   1.000
_cell.length_b   1.000
_cell.length_c   1.000
_cell.angle_alpha   90.00
_cell.angle_beta   90.00
_cell.angle_gamma   90.00
#
_symmetry.space_group_name_H-M   'P 1'
#
loop_
_entity.id
_entity.type
_entity.pdbx_description
1 polymer ?
#
loop_
_entity_poly.entity_id
_entity_poly.type
_entity_poly.pdbx_seq_one_letter_code
_entity_poly.pdbx_strand_id
1 'polypeptide(L)'
;MDLSTVKLDIPKDCNIILVQTHFIKTVEDLYEVMVGQVPSCRFGMAFCEASGPCLIRSDGNNPELIETAVGNMQKIAAGHTFIIVMKDAFPINVLNAVKNCPEVCTIFCATANPVEAVIAETGHGRGIMGVIDGSPPKGVEQEKDKASRLDLLRKFGYKRG
;
A
#
# COMPACT_ATOMS: atom_id res chain seq x y z
N MET A 1 -20.14 4.70 -17.19
CA MET A 1 -19.11 4.53 -16.14
C MET A 1 -19.60 3.46 -15.19
N ASP A 2 -18.81 2.42 -15.01
CA ASP A 2 -19.15 1.32 -14.14
C ASP A 2 -18.29 1.36 -12.88
N LEU A 3 -18.89 0.98 -11.74
CA LEU A 3 -18.19 0.87 -10.46
C LEU A 3 -18.08 -0.61 -10.06
N SER A 4 -16.91 -1.01 -9.61
CA SER A 4 -16.65 -2.36 -9.12
C SER A 4 -15.66 -2.34 -7.96
N THR A 5 -15.51 -3.48 -7.27
CA THR A 5 -14.48 -3.64 -6.26
C THR A 5 -13.49 -4.73 -6.67
N VAL A 6 -12.24 -4.55 -6.30
CA VAL A 6 -11.15 -5.49 -6.53
C VAL A 6 -10.53 -5.85 -5.18
N LYS A 7 -10.70 -7.10 -4.77
CA LYS A 7 -10.07 -7.61 -3.55
C LYS A 7 -8.57 -7.79 -3.78
N LEU A 8 -7.76 -7.19 -2.91
CA LEU A 8 -6.30 -7.31 -2.95
C LEU A 8 -5.83 -8.57 -2.20
N ASP A 9 -4.77 -9.17 -2.72
CA ASP A 9 -4.06 -10.24 -2.03
C ASP A 9 -3.03 -9.63 -1.09
N ILE A 10 -3.16 -9.90 0.19
CA ILE A 10 -2.23 -9.48 1.23
C ILE A 10 -1.79 -10.76 1.94
N PRO A 11 -0.55 -11.25 1.71
CA PRO A 11 -0.08 -12.46 2.35
C PRO A 11 -0.06 -12.32 3.88
N LYS A 12 -0.11 -13.45 4.56
CA LYS A 12 -0.01 -13.48 6.02
C LYS A 12 1.26 -12.75 6.49
N ASP A 13 1.12 -11.97 7.56
CA ASP A 13 2.20 -11.18 8.17
C ASP A 13 2.79 -10.10 7.25
N CYS A 14 2.07 -9.74 6.18
CA CYS A 14 2.44 -8.64 5.31
C CYS A 14 1.56 -7.41 5.54
N ASN A 15 2.10 -6.26 5.18
CA ASN A 15 1.39 -5.00 5.06
C ASN A 15 1.48 -4.53 3.61
N ILE A 16 0.54 -3.68 3.21
CA ILE A 16 0.59 -2.99 1.92
C ILE A 16 0.56 -1.48 2.10
N ILE A 17 1.14 -0.78 1.13
CA ILE A 17 0.91 0.64 0.88
C ILE A 17 0.42 0.75 -0.57
N LEU A 18 -0.77 1.31 -0.78
CA LEU A 18 -1.36 1.53 -2.09
C LEU A 18 -1.40 3.02 -2.37
N VAL A 19 -0.79 3.44 -3.47
CA VAL A 19 -0.61 4.85 -3.79
C VAL A 19 -0.90 5.14 -5.26
N GLN A 20 -1.12 6.39 -5.60
CA GLN A 20 -1.02 6.91 -6.95
C GLN A 20 0.30 7.68 -7.09
N THR A 21 1.02 7.42 -8.18
CA THR A 21 2.31 8.03 -8.45
C THR A 21 2.31 8.66 -9.84
N HIS A 22 3.27 9.55 -10.09
CA HIS A 22 3.30 10.34 -11.32
C HIS A 22 4.14 9.71 -12.43
N PHE A 23 5.16 8.92 -12.15
CA PHE A 23 6.20 8.64 -13.14
C PHE A 23 6.90 7.29 -12.88
N ILE A 24 7.33 6.61 -13.95
CA ILE A 24 8.03 5.30 -13.86
C ILE A 24 9.29 5.33 -12.96
N LYS A 25 9.93 6.49 -12.83
CA LYS A 25 11.04 6.71 -11.90
C LYS A 25 10.72 6.31 -10.46
N THR A 26 9.43 6.34 -10.09
CA THR A 26 8.94 5.92 -8.78
C THR A 26 9.37 4.50 -8.40
N VAL A 27 9.48 3.60 -9.37
CA VAL A 27 9.89 2.19 -9.13
C VAL A 27 11.26 2.14 -8.47
N GLU A 28 12.22 2.91 -8.97
CA GLU A 28 13.57 2.96 -8.40
C GLU A 28 13.64 3.80 -7.13
N ASP A 29 12.97 4.95 -7.10
CA ASP A 29 12.97 5.84 -5.94
C ASP A 29 12.35 5.16 -4.71
N LEU A 30 11.23 4.46 -4.86
CA LEU A 30 10.61 3.75 -3.74
C LEU A 30 11.40 2.49 -3.35
N TYR A 31 12.12 1.85 -4.27
CA TYR A 31 13.08 0.80 -3.90
C TYR A 31 14.12 1.35 -2.93
N GLU A 32 14.74 2.47 -3.27
CA GLU A 32 15.75 3.12 -2.42
C GLU A 32 15.17 3.59 -1.08
N VAL A 33 13.92 4.10 -1.07
CA VAL A 33 13.21 4.43 0.16
C VAL A 33 13.10 3.21 1.07
N MET A 34 12.66 2.08 0.54
CA MET A 34 12.45 0.87 1.34
C MET A 34 13.76 0.38 1.96
N VAL A 35 14.81 0.22 1.18
CA VAL A 35 16.10 -0.27 1.66
C VAL A 35 16.81 0.76 2.54
N GLY A 36 16.59 2.04 2.31
CA GLY A 36 17.17 3.12 3.10
C GLY A 36 16.53 3.27 4.48
N GLN A 37 15.23 3.07 4.59
CA GLN A 37 14.51 3.20 5.86
C GLN A 37 14.56 1.94 6.72
N VAL A 38 14.42 0.75 6.12
CA VAL A 38 14.44 -0.54 6.82
C VAL A 38 15.23 -1.55 5.98
N PRO A 39 16.55 -1.60 6.12
CA PRO A 39 17.41 -2.49 5.32
C PRO A 39 17.07 -3.99 5.41
N SER A 40 16.46 -4.41 6.52
CA SER A 40 16.04 -5.82 6.75
C SER A 40 14.65 -6.15 6.19
N CYS A 41 13.92 -5.17 5.67
CA CYS A 41 12.58 -5.36 5.13
C CYS A 41 12.63 -6.22 3.86
N ARG A 42 11.73 -7.21 3.80
CA ARG A 42 11.45 -7.94 2.56
C ARG A 42 10.24 -7.29 1.89
N PHE A 43 10.34 -6.99 0.60
CA PHE A 43 9.28 -6.32 -0.12
C PHE A 43 9.25 -6.63 -1.60
N GLY A 44 8.07 -6.43 -2.18
CA GLY A 44 7.84 -6.38 -3.62
C GLY A 44 6.99 -5.18 -3.97
N MET A 45 7.21 -4.64 -5.15
CA MET A 45 6.52 -3.44 -5.63
C MET A 45 6.07 -3.65 -7.07
N ALA A 46 4.97 -2.99 -7.45
CA ALA A 46 4.53 -2.95 -8.84
C ALA A 46 3.82 -1.63 -9.14
N PHE A 47 4.01 -1.18 -10.38
CA PHE A 47 3.52 0.10 -10.92
C PHE A 47 2.81 -0.12 -12.24
N CYS A 48 1.64 0.46 -12.42
CA CYS A 48 0.91 0.47 -13.68
C CYS A 48 1.28 1.71 -14.50
N GLU A 49 1.97 1.54 -15.63
CA GLU A 49 2.13 2.64 -16.57
C GLU A 49 0.77 3.12 -17.09
N ALA A 50 0.67 4.42 -17.36
CA ALA A 50 -0.54 5.03 -17.89
C ALA A 50 -0.40 5.49 -19.36
N SER A 51 0.77 5.33 -19.95
CA SER A 51 1.08 5.72 -21.32
C SER A 51 2.22 4.89 -21.89
N GLY A 52 2.55 5.10 -23.16
CA GLY A 52 3.60 4.33 -23.84
C GLY A 52 3.22 2.85 -23.96
N PRO A 53 4.09 1.91 -23.60
CA PRO A 53 3.79 0.49 -23.67
C PRO A 53 2.74 0.01 -22.67
N CYS A 54 2.36 0.82 -21.68
CA CYS A 54 1.36 0.50 -20.66
C CYS A 54 1.62 -0.85 -19.95
N LEU A 55 2.85 -1.04 -19.50
CA LEU A 55 3.27 -2.25 -18.82
C LEU A 55 3.15 -2.10 -17.29
N ILE A 56 3.01 -3.22 -16.60
CA ILE A 56 3.22 -3.28 -15.16
C ILE A 56 4.72 -3.42 -14.93
N ARG A 57 5.31 -2.42 -14.27
CA ARG A 57 6.71 -2.43 -13.86
C ARG A 57 6.81 -2.93 -12.43
N SER A 58 7.86 -3.67 -12.11
CA SER A 58 8.03 -4.24 -10.76
C SER A 58 9.48 -4.24 -10.33
N ASP A 59 9.69 -4.20 -9.03
CA ASP A 59 10.98 -4.32 -8.37
C ASP A 59 10.79 -4.80 -6.93
N GLY A 60 11.87 -5.05 -6.22
CA GLY A 60 11.87 -5.50 -4.83
C GLY A 60 13.03 -6.43 -4.53
N ASN A 61 13.10 -6.90 -3.30
CA ASN A 61 14.14 -7.82 -2.85
C ASN A 61 13.62 -9.23 -2.48
N ASN A 62 12.33 -9.49 -2.72
CA ASN A 62 11.71 -10.79 -2.44
C ASN A 62 10.82 -11.20 -3.61
N PRO A 63 11.14 -12.30 -4.33
CA PRO A 63 10.40 -12.73 -5.52
C PRO A 63 8.90 -13.00 -5.29
N GLU A 64 8.53 -13.62 -4.18
CA GLU A 64 7.13 -13.94 -3.87
C GLU A 64 6.30 -12.65 -3.66
N LEU A 65 6.90 -11.65 -3.00
CA LEU A 65 6.22 -10.38 -2.77
C LEU A 65 6.15 -9.53 -4.04
N ILE A 66 7.13 -9.62 -4.93
CA ILE A 66 7.06 -9.01 -6.27
C ILE A 66 5.91 -9.63 -7.07
N GLU A 67 5.80 -10.95 -7.08
CA GLU A 67 4.71 -11.65 -7.76
C GLU A 67 3.34 -11.23 -7.21
N THR A 68 3.21 -11.14 -5.89
CA THR A 68 2.00 -10.66 -5.22
C THR A 68 1.66 -9.22 -5.63
N ALA A 69 2.65 -8.34 -5.66
CA ALA A 69 2.48 -6.95 -6.08
C ALA A 69 2.01 -6.85 -7.54
N VAL A 70 2.64 -7.60 -8.44
CA VAL A 70 2.24 -7.68 -9.86
C VAL A 70 0.82 -8.19 -10.01
N GLY A 71 0.46 -9.28 -9.32
CA GLY A 71 -0.89 -9.85 -9.36
C GLY A 71 -1.97 -8.87 -8.89
N ASN A 72 -1.69 -8.07 -7.86
CA ASN A 72 -2.60 -7.03 -7.42
C ASN A 72 -2.75 -5.92 -8.47
N MET A 73 -1.67 -5.48 -9.10
CA MET A 73 -1.73 -4.47 -10.15
C MET A 73 -2.44 -4.96 -11.41
N GLN A 74 -2.32 -6.25 -11.75
CA GLN A 74 -3.10 -6.85 -12.84
C GLN A 74 -4.61 -6.81 -12.58
N LYS A 75 -5.03 -7.02 -11.33
CA LYS A 75 -6.45 -6.94 -10.93
C LYS A 75 -6.97 -5.51 -10.94
N ILE A 76 -6.22 -4.56 -10.42
CA ILE A 76 -6.57 -3.15 -10.38
C ILE A 76 -6.57 -2.56 -11.78
N ALA A 77 -5.52 -2.79 -12.54
CA ALA A 77 -5.35 -2.33 -13.93
C ALA A 77 -5.70 -0.84 -14.13
N ALA A 78 -5.31 0.01 -13.19
CA ALA A 78 -5.53 1.46 -13.24
C ALA A 78 -4.18 2.19 -13.41
N GLY A 79 -4.07 3.06 -14.39
CA GLY A 79 -2.84 3.78 -14.70
C GLY A 79 -2.33 4.62 -13.54
N HIS A 80 -1.01 4.67 -13.37
CA HIS A 80 -0.29 5.36 -12.30
C HIS A 80 -0.56 4.83 -10.87
N THR A 81 -1.21 3.68 -10.75
CA THR A 81 -1.33 3.00 -9.46
C THR A 81 -0.05 2.26 -9.14
N PHE A 82 0.35 2.31 -7.88
CA PHE A 82 1.55 1.68 -7.34
C PHE A 82 1.23 0.95 -6.04
N ILE A 83 1.77 -0.24 -5.86
CA ILE A 83 1.65 -1.00 -4.61
C ILE A 83 3.02 -1.39 -4.07
N ILE A 84 3.18 -1.31 -2.74
CA ILE A 84 4.27 -1.93 -1.99
C ILE A 84 3.66 -3.01 -1.12
N VAL A 85 4.17 -4.24 -1.23
CA VAL A 85 3.86 -5.36 -0.34
C VAL A 85 5.10 -5.62 0.50
N MET A 86 4.99 -5.53 1.83
CA MET A 86 6.14 -5.60 2.73
C MET A 86 5.96 -6.60 3.85
N LYS A 87 7.07 -7.18 4.28
CA LYS A 87 7.19 -8.06 5.44
C LYS A 87 8.42 -7.67 6.26
N ASP A 88 8.38 -7.92 7.57
CA ASP A 88 9.44 -7.54 8.52
C ASP A 88 9.63 -6.02 8.68
N ALA A 89 8.62 -5.26 8.29
CA ALA A 89 8.49 -3.83 8.52
C ALA A 89 7.00 -3.45 8.52
N PHE A 90 6.70 -2.29 9.06
CA PHE A 90 5.35 -1.74 9.08
C PHE A 90 5.30 -0.44 8.29
N PRO A 91 4.15 -0.07 7.73
CA PRO A 91 4.00 1.20 7.01
C PRO A 91 4.52 2.41 7.79
N ILE A 92 4.31 2.47 9.10
CA ILE A 92 4.79 3.55 9.96
C ILE A 92 6.31 3.78 9.87
N ASN A 93 7.09 2.74 9.53
CA ASN A 93 8.55 2.84 9.41
C ASN A 93 8.98 3.56 8.14
N VAL A 94 8.17 3.54 7.08
CA VAL A 94 8.55 4.02 5.74
C VAL A 94 7.62 5.10 5.19
N LEU A 95 6.42 5.27 5.76
CA LEU A 95 5.35 6.06 5.18
C LEU A 95 5.73 7.54 4.96
N ASN A 96 6.46 8.16 5.89
CA ASN A 96 6.91 9.53 5.72
C ASN A 96 7.91 9.67 4.56
N ALA A 97 8.82 8.72 4.39
CA ALA A 97 9.74 8.72 3.26
C ALA A 97 9.01 8.48 1.93
N VAL A 98 8.01 7.60 1.92
CA VAL A 98 7.12 7.39 0.76
C VAL A 98 6.38 8.68 0.40
N LYS A 99 5.80 9.38 1.38
CA LYS A 99 5.12 10.67 1.16
C LYS A 99 6.03 11.75 0.62
N ASN A 100 7.30 11.73 0.98
CA ASN A 100 8.30 12.70 0.53
C ASN A 100 8.91 12.36 -0.84
N CYS A 101 8.61 11.20 -1.42
CA CYS A 101 8.98 10.89 -2.79
C CYS A 101 8.24 11.83 -3.75
N PRO A 102 8.96 12.58 -4.62
CA PRO A 102 8.35 13.62 -5.47
C PRO A 102 7.22 13.12 -6.36
N GLU A 103 7.25 11.88 -6.77
CA GLU A 103 6.27 11.29 -7.68
C GLU A 103 5.00 10.80 -6.97
N VAL A 104 5.01 10.63 -5.66
CA VAL A 104 3.85 10.15 -4.90
C VAL A 104 2.81 11.26 -4.79
N CYS A 105 1.65 11.04 -5.43
CA CYS A 105 0.55 12.00 -5.49
C CYS A 105 -0.46 11.80 -4.36
N THR A 106 -0.83 10.54 -4.10
CA THR A 106 -1.88 10.18 -3.14
C THR A 106 -1.60 8.82 -2.53
N ILE A 107 -1.79 8.70 -1.22
CA ILE A 107 -1.80 7.41 -0.52
C ILE A 107 -3.26 7.02 -0.28
N PHE A 108 -3.68 5.87 -0.82
CA PHE A 108 -5.03 5.34 -0.62
C PHE A 108 -5.16 4.59 0.70
N CYS A 109 -4.18 3.75 1.04
CA CYS A 109 -4.12 3.06 2.33
C CYS A 109 -2.70 2.57 2.66
N ALA A 110 -2.51 2.26 3.94
CA ALA A 110 -1.31 1.65 4.50
C ALA A 110 -1.76 0.71 5.62
N THR A 111 -1.81 -0.62 5.37
CA THR A 111 -2.56 -1.54 6.24
C THR A 111 -2.14 -2.99 6.05
N ALA A 112 -2.44 -3.82 7.07
CA ALA A 112 -2.43 -5.29 6.99
C ALA A 112 -3.85 -5.89 6.94
N ASN A 113 -4.89 -5.06 6.99
CA ASN A 113 -6.28 -5.52 6.91
C ASN A 113 -6.63 -6.01 5.51
N PRO A 114 -7.67 -6.82 5.36
CA PRO A 114 -8.26 -7.06 4.04
C PRO A 114 -8.67 -5.74 3.38
N VAL A 115 -8.29 -5.57 2.10
CA VAL A 115 -8.57 -4.35 1.33
C VAL A 115 -9.31 -4.70 0.05
N GLU A 116 -10.34 -3.90 -0.26
CA GLU A 116 -10.96 -3.86 -1.58
C GLU A 116 -10.72 -2.47 -2.19
N ALA A 117 -10.13 -2.41 -3.38
CA ALA A 117 -10.02 -1.19 -4.14
C ALA A 117 -11.34 -0.91 -4.89
N VAL A 118 -11.87 0.30 -4.76
CA VAL A 118 -13.06 0.74 -5.51
C VAL A 118 -12.60 1.30 -6.85
N ILE A 119 -13.03 0.68 -7.92
CA ILE A 119 -12.60 0.97 -9.29
C ILE A 119 -13.75 1.61 -10.07
N ALA A 120 -13.46 2.74 -10.71
CA ALA A 120 -14.29 3.31 -11.77
C ALA A 120 -13.71 2.93 -13.13
N GLU A 121 -14.56 2.44 -14.04
CA GLU A 121 -14.18 2.05 -15.39
C GLU A 121 -14.99 2.80 -16.43
N THR A 122 -14.34 3.24 -17.48
CA THR A 122 -14.92 3.89 -18.64
C THR A 122 -14.37 3.30 -19.92
N GLY A 123 -14.88 3.68 -21.08
CA GLY A 123 -14.29 3.30 -22.36
C GLY A 123 -12.86 3.80 -22.58
N HIS A 124 -12.38 4.73 -21.76
CA HIS A 124 -11.01 5.25 -21.83
C HIS A 124 -10.02 4.46 -20.95
N GLY A 125 -10.46 4.01 -19.79
CA GLY A 125 -9.59 3.30 -18.84
C GLY A 125 -10.20 3.16 -17.46
N ARG A 126 -9.36 2.83 -16.49
CA ARG A 126 -9.74 2.53 -15.10
C ARG A 126 -9.04 3.48 -14.13
N GLY A 127 -9.72 3.81 -13.03
CA GLY A 127 -9.18 4.63 -11.95
C GLY A 127 -9.59 4.13 -10.59
N ILE A 128 -8.77 4.36 -9.56
CA ILE A 128 -9.11 4.07 -8.17
C ILE A 128 -9.87 5.26 -7.59
N MET A 129 -11.06 5.00 -7.06
CA MET A 129 -11.88 6.01 -6.36
C MET A 129 -11.55 6.08 -4.87
N GLY A 130 -11.04 5.00 -4.31
CA GLY A 130 -10.70 4.84 -2.91
C GLY A 130 -10.58 3.37 -2.55
N VAL A 131 -10.56 3.08 -1.25
CA VAL A 131 -10.45 1.71 -0.73
C VAL A 131 -11.43 1.48 0.41
N ILE A 132 -11.81 0.22 0.57
CA ILE A 132 -12.44 -0.31 1.77
C ILE A 132 -11.33 -1.04 2.53
N ASP A 133 -10.98 -0.51 3.71
CA ASP A 133 -9.88 -0.99 4.54
C ASP A 133 -10.45 -1.61 5.82
N GLY A 134 -10.46 -2.94 5.88
CA GLY A 134 -10.95 -3.69 7.03
C GLY A 134 -12.46 -3.56 7.25
N SER A 135 -12.86 -3.57 8.51
CA SER A 135 -14.25 -3.59 8.95
C SER A 135 -14.72 -2.21 9.45
N PRO A 136 -16.02 -1.90 9.35
CA PRO A 136 -16.56 -0.68 9.91
C PRO A 136 -16.42 -0.64 11.43
N PRO A 137 -16.38 0.55 12.06
CA PRO A 137 -16.35 0.69 13.51
C PRO A 137 -17.55 0.02 14.17
N LYS A 138 -17.32 -0.60 15.33
CA LYS A 138 -18.38 -1.28 16.12
C LYS A 138 -18.90 -0.44 17.28
N GLY A 139 -18.34 0.75 17.50
CA GLY A 139 -18.72 1.65 18.61
C GLY A 139 -17.65 2.71 18.86
N VAL A 140 -17.82 3.41 19.97
CA VAL A 140 -16.90 4.45 20.44
C VAL A 140 -16.15 3.94 21.68
N GLU A 141 -14.85 4.21 21.75
CA GLU A 141 -14.02 3.76 22.88
C GLU A 141 -14.53 4.30 24.23
N GLN A 142 -14.51 3.46 25.24
CA GLN A 142 -14.79 3.77 26.64
C GLN A 142 -13.47 3.93 27.42
N GLU A 143 -13.54 4.25 28.71
CA GLU A 143 -12.34 4.44 29.55
C GLU A 143 -11.42 3.22 29.58
N LYS A 144 -11.98 2.02 29.63
CA LYS A 144 -11.21 0.77 29.55
C LYS A 144 -10.46 0.61 28.21
N ASP A 145 -11.07 1.06 27.11
CA ASP A 145 -10.49 0.97 25.78
C ASP A 145 -9.35 1.98 25.59
N LYS A 146 -9.52 3.19 26.19
CA LYS A 146 -8.44 4.19 26.26
C LYS A 146 -7.24 3.65 27.04
N ALA A 147 -7.47 3.02 28.19
CA ALA A 147 -6.41 2.40 28.98
C ALA A 147 -5.68 1.30 28.19
N SER A 148 -6.43 0.43 27.49
CA SER A 148 -5.87 -0.61 26.64
C SER A 148 -5.03 -0.04 25.49
N ARG A 149 -5.48 1.04 24.85
CA ARG A 149 -4.74 1.73 23.78
C ARG A 149 -3.43 2.34 24.30
N LEU A 150 -3.45 2.97 25.46
CA LEU A 150 -2.26 3.54 26.10
C LEU A 150 -1.22 2.44 26.42
N ASP A 151 -1.69 1.33 26.97
CA ASP A 151 -0.83 0.18 27.30
C ASP A 151 -0.24 -0.45 26.03
N LEU A 152 -1.05 -0.66 25.01
CA LEU A 152 -0.62 -1.25 23.73
C LEU A 152 0.52 -0.44 23.08
N LEU A 153 0.41 0.89 23.03
CA LEU A 153 1.42 1.75 22.42
C LEU A 153 2.75 1.72 23.18
N ARG A 154 2.71 1.58 24.50
CA ARG A 154 3.90 1.43 25.34
C ARG A 154 4.53 0.06 25.17
N LYS A 155 3.69 -0.98 25.14
CA LYS A 155 4.13 -2.36 24.91
C LYS A 155 4.85 -2.52 23.56
N PHE A 156 4.38 -1.83 22.52
CA PHE A 156 5.07 -1.81 21.22
C PHE A 156 6.29 -0.87 21.17
N GLY A 157 6.54 -0.09 22.20
CA GLY A 157 7.67 0.83 22.28
C GLY A 157 7.50 2.16 21.55
N TYR A 158 6.31 2.47 21.04
CA TYR A 158 6.04 3.74 20.35
C TYR A 158 5.85 4.92 21.32
N LYS A 159 5.56 4.64 22.57
CA LYS A 159 5.42 5.63 23.63
C LYS A 159 6.18 5.19 24.87
N ARG A 160 6.76 6.16 25.62
CA ARG A 160 7.35 5.92 26.92
C ARG A 160 6.28 5.81 27.99
N GLY A 161 6.56 5.04 29.05
CA GLY A 161 5.69 4.90 30.22
C GLY A 161 5.66 6.13 31.09
#